data_1e2d6679d18b2f6c6a79378e424abf39
#
_entry.id   1e2d6679d18b2f6c6a79378e424abf39
#
_cell.length_a   1.000
_cell.length_b   1.000
_cell.length_c   1.000
_cell.angle_alpha   90.00
_cell.angle_beta   90.00
_cell.angle_gamma   90.00
#
_symmetry.space_group_name_H-M   'P 1'
#
loop_
_entity.id
_entity.type
_entity.pdbx_description
1 polymer ?
#
loop_
_entity_poly.entity_id
_entity_poly.type
_entity_poly.pdbx_seq_one_letter_code
_entity_poly.pdbx_strand_id
1 'polypeptide(L)'
;MEKVVKTGLKFDLHIHSVVSAHKDGIKVKNNTLENIGVLIERLNDNKVNLCSITDHDNFSYEMYQGLKAAESMDNSILRVLPGVEFSVCFASEGKESVIHVVTIFSDENDVKVQNAGEDFAEK
;
A
#
# COMPACT_ATOMS: atom_id res chain seq x y z
N MET A 1 -18.91 -21.71 -19.07
CA MET A 1 -17.45 -21.81 -18.85
C MET A 1 -17.18 -22.06 -17.39
N GLU A 2 -16.49 -23.15 -17.10
CA GLU A 2 -16.09 -23.45 -15.74
C GLU A 2 -15.03 -22.45 -15.26
N LYS A 3 -15.18 -21.99 -14.01
CA LYS A 3 -14.14 -21.17 -13.40
C LYS A 3 -12.97 -22.05 -13.02
N VAL A 4 -11.78 -21.67 -13.44
CA VAL A 4 -10.53 -22.33 -13.07
C VAL A 4 -10.29 -22.24 -11.56
N VAL A 5 -10.74 -21.13 -10.94
CA VAL A 5 -10.65 -20.90 -9.49
C VAL A 5 -12.07 -20.78 -8.95
N LYS A 6 -12.47 -21.68 -8.07
CA LYS A 6 -13.81 -21.68 -7.47
C LYS A 6 -13.97 -20.64 -6.37
N THR A 7 -12.89 -20.34 -5.67
CA THR A 7 -12.83 -19.27 -4.66
C THR A 7 -11.64 -18.39 -5.00
N GLY A 8 -11.91 -17.12 -5.25
CA GLY A 8 -10.88 -16.14 -5.56
C GLY A 8 -10.68 -15.17 -4.41
N LEU A 9 -9.47 -14.66 -4.28
CA LEU A 9 -9.17 -13.52 -3.42
C LEU A 9 -9.18 -12.26 -4.27
N LYS A 10 -9.74 -11.19 -3.73
CA LYS A 10 -9.72 -9.88 -4.38
C LYS A 10 -8.58 -9.05 -3.79
N PHE A 11 -7.71 -8.54 -4.65
CA PHE A 11 -6.53 -7.78 -4.26
C PHE A 11 -6.69 -6.31 -4.61
N ASP A 12 -6.15 -5.45 -3.74
CA ASP A 12 -5.84 -4.08 -4.07
C ASP A 12 -4.44 -3.77 -3.48
N LEU A 13 -3.43 -3.88 -4.31
CA LEU A 13 -2.02 -3.73 -3.92
C LEU A 13 -1.42 -2.40 -4.40
N HIS A 14 -2.26 -1.43 -4.77
CA HIS A 14 -1.79 -0.15 -5.27
C HIS A 14 -2.65 1.00 -4.73
N ILE A 15 -2.49 1.29 -3.46
CA ILE A 15 -3.22 2.33 -2.74
C ILE A 15 -2.23 3.42 -2.34
N HIS A 16 -2.58 4.68 -2.63
CA HIS A 16 -1.78 5.82 -2.20
C HIS A 16 -2.45 6.52 -1.02
N SER A 17 -1.64 6.93 -0.05
CA SER A 17 -2.08 7.74 1.09
C SER A 17 -1.58 9.18 0.96
N VAL A 18 -1.85 9.99 1.98
CA VAL A 18 -1.36 11.36 2.06
C VAL A 18 0.17 11.44 1.98
N VAL A 19 0.88 10.36 2.29
CA VAL A 19 2.34 10.27 2.17
C VAL A 19 2.80 10.47 0.72
N SER A 20 1.94 10.19 -0.26
CA SER A 20 2.19 10.44 -1.69
C SER A 20 1.78 11.83 -2.17
N ALA A 21 1.41 12.75 -1.26
CA ALA A 21 0.89 14.07 -1.64
C ALA A 21 1.89 14.90 -2.47
N HIS A 22 3.20 14.66 -2.32
CA HIS A 22 4.24 15.31 -3.13
C HIS A 22 4.12 15.00 -4.63
N LYS A 23 3.47 13.90 -4.99
CA LYS A 23 3.20 13.51 -6.40
C LYS A 23 1.72 13.57 -6.75
N ASP A 24 0.86 13.08 -5.86
CA ASP A 24 -0.56 12.93 -6.14
C ASP A 24 -1.40 14.13 -5.70
N GLY A 25 -0.83 15.00 -4.87
CA GLY A 25 -1.44 16.25 -4.47
C GLY A 25 -2.77 16.06 -3.74
N ILE A 26 -3.77 16.80 -4.18
CA ILE A 26 -5.09 16.85 -3.53
C ILE A 26 -5.84 15.51 -3.57
N LYS A 27 -5.50 14.63 -4.50
CA LYS A 27 -6.20 13.34 -4.67
C LYS A 27 -6.11 12.46 -3.43
N VAL A 28 -5.01 12.58 -2.68
CA VAL A 28 -4.73 11.74 -1.51
C VAL A 28 -4.81 12.50 -0.18
N LYS A 29 -5.15 13.77 -0.20
CA LYS A 29 -5.10 14.61 1.00
C LYS A 29 -5.96 14.11 2.16
N ASN A 30 -7.04 13.40 1.86
CA ASN A 30 -7.96 12.89 2.87
C ASN A 30 -7.66 11.45 3.28
N ASN A 31 -6.74 10.77 2.60
CA ASN A 31 -6.33 9.41 2.97
C ASN A 31 -5.23 9.46 4.02
N THR A 32 -5.62 9.85 5.22
CA THR A 32 -4.75 10.06 6.38
C THR A 32 -5.00 8.98 7.43
N LEU A 33 -4.11 8.91 8.42
CA LEU A 33 -4.29 8.01 9.55
C LEU A 33 -5.60 8.29 10.30
N GLU A 34 -5.98 9.55 10.44
CA GLU A 34 -7.23 9.95 11.09
C GLU A 34 -8.46 9.42 10.36
N ASN A 35 -8.37 9.29 9.04
CA ASN A 35 -9.46 8.83 8.18
C ASN A 35 -9.30 7.35 7.77
N ILE A 36 -8.44 6.60 8.43
CA ILE A 36 -8.18 5.20 8.06
C ILE A 36 -9.44 4.35 8.07
N GLY A 37 -10.40 4.67 8.95
CA GLY A 37 -11.69 4.00 8.99
C GLY A 37 -12.47 4.11 7.69
N VAL A 38 -12.37 5.24 6.99
CA VAL A 38 -13.03 5.44 5.68
C VAL A 38 -12.39 4.53 4.63
N LEU A 39 -11.07 4.41 4.63
CA LEU A 39 -10.38 3.49 3.72
C LEU A 39 -10.79 2.05 3.98
N ILE A 40 -10.82 1.64 5.25
CA ILE A 40 -11.24 0.28 5.65
C ILE A 40 -12.68 0.01 5.16
N GLU A 41 -13.58 0.96 5.36
CA GLU A 41 -14.96 0.83 4.92
C GLU A 41 -15.07 0.65 3.40
N ARG A 42 -14.33 1.45 2.63
CA ARG A 42 -14.31 1.34 1.16
C ARG A 42 -13.74 0.01 0.68
N LEU A 43 -12.69 -0.48 1.33
CA LEU A 43 -12.12 -1.78 1.01
C LEU A 43 -13.11 -2.90 1.30
N ASN A 44 -13.86 -2.81 2.40
CA ASN A 44 -14.90 -3.77 2.73
C ASN A 44 -16.09 -3.71 1.77
N ASP A 45 -16.52 -2.52 1.38
CA ASP A 45 -17.61 -2.35 0.41
C ASP A 45 -17.26 -2.99 -0.94
N ASN A 46 -15.99 -2.95 -1.30
CA ASN A 46 -15.47 -3.58 -2.52
C ASN A 46 -15.03 -5.04 -2.30
N LYS A 47 -15.21 -5.58 -1.12
CA LYS A 47 -14.88 -6.97 -0.75
C LYS A 47 -13.41 -7.33 -1.00
N VAL A 48 -12.52 -6.39 -0.73
CA VAL A 48 -11.08 -6.59 -0.85
C VAL A 48 -10.59 -7.50 0.28
N ASN A 49 -9.80 -8.50 -0.06
CA ASN A 49 -9.25 -9.47 0.90
C ASN A 49 -7.79 -9.22 1.23
N LEU A 50 -7.00 -8.79 0.26
CA LEU A 50 -5.58 -8.53 0.40
C LEU A 50 -5.28 -7.13 -0.14
N CYS A 51 -4.62 -6.29 0.66
CA CYS A 51 -4.31 -4.93 0.25
C CYS A 51 -2.95 -4.47 0.76
N SER A 52 -2.46 -3.41 0.13
CA SER A 52 -1.22 -2.74 0.51
C SER A 52 -1.30 -1.27 0.14
N ILE A 53 -0.88 -0.41 1.07
CA ILE A 53 -0.61 0.98 0.78
C ILE A 53 0.80 1.03 0.20
N THR A 54 0.92 1.50 -1.05
CA THR A 54 2.17 1.56 -1.79
C THR A 54 2.44 3.00 -2.24
N ASP A 55 2.84 3.83 -1.29
CA ASP A 55 3.09 5.24 -1.55
C ASP A 55 4.33 5.44 -2.43
N HIS A 56 4.37 6.58 -3.11
CA HIS A 56 5.49 6.95 -3.99
C HIS A 56 6.78 7.12 -3.19
N ASP A 57 7.77 6.26 -3.45
CA ASP A 57 9.13 6.32 -2.92
C ASP A 57 9.19 6.49 -1.39
N ASN A 58 8.16 6.03 -0.69
CA ASN A 58 8.06 6.15 0.75
C ASN A 58 7.23 5.04 1.35
N PHE A 59 7.47 4.76 2.63
CA PHE A 59 6.69 3.83 3.42
C PHE A 59 6.43 4.42 4.81
N SER A 60 5.15 4.60 5.15
CA SER A 60 4.74 5.02 6.47
C SER A 60 4.31 3.81 7.30
N TYR A 61 5.08 3.49 8.31
CA TYR A 61 4.72 2.42 9.24
C TYR A 61 3.42 2.71 9.97
N GLU A 62 3.16 3.97 10.30
CA GLU A 62 1.92 4.38 10.97
C GLU A 62 0.68 4.11 10.11
N MET A 63 0.73 4.47 8.82
CA MET A 63 -0.36 4.18 7.88
C MET A 63 -0.55 2.68 7.70
N TYR A 64 0.53 1.95 7.53
CA TYR A 64 0.52 0.49 7.43
C TYR A 64 -0.12 -0.14 8.68
N GLN A 65 0.32 0.25 9.85
CA GLN A 65 -0.17 -0.29 11.11
C GLN A 65 -1.65 0.04 11.34
N GLY A 66 -2.06 1.26 10.98
CA GLY A 66 -3.46 1.68 11.05
C GLY A 66 -4.37 0.81 10.19
N LEU A 67 -3.96 0.52 8.96
CA LEU A 67 -4.73 -0.34 8.06
C LEU A 67 -4.67 -1.81 8.51
N LYS A 68 -3.52 -2.25 9.01
CA LYS A 68 -3.32 -3.64 9.46
C LYS A 68 -4.27 -4.02 10.61
N ALA A 69 -4.69 -3.07 11.41
CA ALA A 69 -5.69 -3.31 12.46
C ALA A 69 -6.99 -3.90 11.92
N ALA A 70 -7.31 -3.68 10.63
CA ALA A 70 -8.50 -4.25 9.99
C ALA A 70 -8.48 -5.78 9.94
N GLU A 71 -7.29 -6.41 9.99
CA GLU A 71 -7.18 -7.89 10.01
C GLU A 71 -7.83 -8.50 11.23
N SER A 72 -7.90 -7.74 12.34
CA SER A 72 -8.51 -8.20 13.60
C SER A 72 -10.00 -7.89 13.69
N MET A 73 -10.56 -7.25 12.67
CA MET A 73 -11.98 -6.89 12.61
C MET A 73 -12.76 -7.96 11.83
N ASP A 74 -14.05 -8.05 12.10
CA ASP A 74 -14.94 -8.91 11.33
C ASP A 74 -15.33 -8.23 10.02
N ASN A 75 -14.48 -8.41 8.99
CA ASN A 75 -14.65 -7.75 7.69
C ASN A 75 -13.98 -8.57 6.57
N SER A 76 -13.97 -8.03 5.34
CA SER A 76 -13.43 -8.73 4.18
C SER A 76 -11.90 -8.80 4.15
N ILE A 77 -11.22 -7.88 4.84
CA ILE A 77 -9.77 -7.75 4.79
C ILE A 77 -9.13 -8.88 5.60
N LEU A 78 -8.42 -9.77 4.90
CA LEU A 78 -7.74 -10.92 5.50
C LEU A 78 -6.28 -10.61 5.81
N ARG A 79 -5.63 -9.81 4.96
CA ARG A 79 -4.22 -9.49 5.13
C ARG A 79 -3.87 -8.14 4.54
N VAL A 80 -3.05 -7.40 5.27
CA VAL A 80 -2.47 -6.13 4.86
C VAL A 80 -0.95 -6.31 4.79
N LEU A 81 -0.36 -6.03 3.64
CA LEU A 81 1.07 -6.16 3.43
C LEU A 81 1.73 -4.79 3.30
N PRO A 82 2.98 -4.66 3.77
CA PRO A 82 3.74 -3.42 3.55
C PRO A 82 4.22 -3.35 2.11
N GLY A 83 4.28 -2.15 1.55
CA GLY A 83 4.74 -1.97 0.19
C GLY A 83 5.12 -0.54 -0.14
N VAL A 84 5.77 -0.37 -1.28
CA VAL A 84 6.22 0.92 -1.81
C VAL A 84 6.09 0.90 -3.33
N GLU A 85 5.67 2.02 -3.91
CA GLU A 85 5.80 2.24 -5.35
C GLU A 85 7.10 3.00 -5.61
N PHE A 86 8.12 2.30 -6.06
CA PHE A 86 9.41 2.91 -6.38
C PHE A 86 9.40 3.55 -7.76
N SER A 87 9.97 4.76 -7.85
CA SER A 87 10.32 5.38 -9.11
C SER A 87 11.75 4.95 -9.47
N VAL A 88 11.90 4.16 -10.52
CA VAL A 88 13.19 3.67 -10.97
C VAL A 88 13.60 4.47 -12.20
N CYS A 89 14.70 5.22 -12.07
CA CYS A 89 15.25 6.02 -13.16
C CYS A 89 16.37 5.27 -13.83
N PHE A 90 16.41 5.27 -15.16
CA PHE A 90 17.52 4.72 -15.91
C PHE A 90 17.77 5.55 -17.17
N ALA A 91 19.01 5.54 -17.62
CA ALA A 91 19.43 6.23 -18.84
C ALA A 91 19.89 5.22 -19.88
N SER A 92 19.42 5.39 -21.10
CA SER A 92 19.83 4.57 -22.26
C SER A 92 19.92 5.47 -23.47
N GLU A 93 21.06 5.43 -24.17
CA GLU A 93 21.30 6.19 -25.40
C GLU A 93 21.02 7.70 -25.26
N GLY A 94 21.42 8.28 -24.12
CA GLY A 94 21.23 9.71 -23.84
C GLY A 94 19.80 10.11 -23.46
N LYS A 95 18.90 9.14 -23.29
CA LYS A 95 17.52 9.37 -22.84
C LYS A 95 17.35 8.87 -21.42
N GLU A 96 16.68 9.67 -20.59
CA GLU A 96 16.25 9.26 -19.26
C GLU A 96 14.84 8.69 -19.33
N SER A 97 14.63 7.57 -18.65
CA SER A 97 13.32 6.94 -18.52
C SER A 97 13.05 6.65 -17.06
N VAL A 98 11.77 6.73 -16.69
CA VAL A 98 11.31 6.42 -15.35
C VAL A 98 10.24 5.34 -15.44
N ILE A 99 10.39 4.29 -14.65
CA ILE A 99 9.33 3.30 -14.47
C ILE A 99 8.91 3.27 -13.01
N HIS A 100 7.66 2.92 -12.78
CA HIS A 100 7.12 2.75 -11.44
C HIS A 100 7.00 1.26 -11.13
N VAL A 101 7.57 0.85 -10.00
CA VAL A 101 7.59 -0.55 -9.59
C VAL A 101 6.91 -0.67 -8.23
N VAL A 102 5.77 -1.36 -8.19
CA VAL A 102 5.10 -1.68 -6.94
C VAL A 102 5.81 -2.87 -6.32
N THR A 103 6.33 -2.68 -5.12
CA THR A 103 7.07 -3.71 -4.38
C THR A 103 6.34 -4.01 -3.08
N ILE A 104 6.02 -5.28 -2.88
CA ILE A 104 5.34 -5.76 -1.68
C ILE A 104 6.35 -6.52 -0.84
N PHE A 105 6.40 -6.20 0.45
CA PHE A 105 7.33 -6.81 1.39
C PHE A 105 6.62 -7.84 2.27
N SER A 106 7.42 -8.74 2.86
CA SER A 106 6.92 -9.67 3.87
C SER A 106 6.52 -8.95 5.15
N ASP A 107 5.42 -9.37 5.75
CA ASP A 107 4.92 -8.90 7.04
C ASP A 107 5.26 -9.84 8.20
N GLU A 108 6.07 -10.88 7.97
CA GLU A 108 6.37 -11.91 8.97
C GLU A 108 7.16 -11.38 10.17
N ASN A 109 7.98 -10.33 9.96
CA ASN A 109 8.78 -9.73 11.03
C ASN A 109 8.45 -8.25 11.17
N ASP A 110 7.59 -7.93 12.13
CA ASP A 110 7.13 -6.55 12.34
C ASP A 110 8.24 -5.58 12.71
N VAL A 111 9.29 -6.05 13.40
CA VAL A 111 10.45 -5.20 13.73
C VAL A 111 11.16 -4.74 12.45
N LYS A 112 11.31 -5.63 11.47
CA LYS A 112 11.89 -5.27 10.16
C LYS A 112 11.00 -4.29 9.40
N VAL A 113 9.70 -4.47 9.45
CA VAL A 113 8.74 -3.56 8.82
C VAL A 113 8.81 -2.17 9.45
N GLN A 114 8.85 -2.10 10.78
CA GLN A 114 8.99 -0.85 11.51
C GLN A 114 10.31 -0.15 11.17
N ASN A 115 11.41 -0.88 11.14
CA ASN A 115 12.73 -0.33 10.80
C ASN A 115 12.75 0.23 9.36
N ALA A 116 12.07 -0.43 8.42
CA ALA A 116 11.93 0.09 7.06
C ALA A 116 11.22 1.45 7.05
N GLY A 117 10.15 1.59 7.85
CA GLY A 117 9.45 2.86 7.99
C GLY A 117 10.35 3.97 8.54
N GLU A 118 11.17 3.66 9.54
CA GLU A 118 12.12 4.61 10.11
C GLU A 118 13.18 5.02 9.08
N ASP A 119 13.70 4.07 8.30
CA ASP A 119 14.68 4.35 7.25
C ASP A 119 14.12 5.28 6.18
N PHE A 120 12.87 5.11 5.77
CA PHE A 120 12.21 6.02 4.82
C PHE A 120 11.98 7.40 5.42
N ALA A 121 11.65 7.49 6.70
CA ALA A 121 11.39 8.76 7.38
C ALA A 121 12.63 9.64 7.52
N GLU A 122 13.82 9.04 7.55
CA GLU A 122 15.11 9.75 7.67
C GLU A 122 15.61 10.38 6.35
N LYS A 123 14.96 10.08 5.25
CA LYS A 123 15.42 10.55 3.92
C LYS A 123 14.76 11.86 3.49
#